data_6743e05b15ef83ce1d58db3b446acfd2
#
_entry.id   6743e05b15ef83ce1d58db3b446acfd2
#
_cell.length_a   1.000
_cell.length_b   1.000
_cell.length_c   1.000
_cell.angle_alpha   90.00
_cell.angle_beta   90.00
_cell.angle_gamma   90.00
#
_symmetry.space_group_name_H-M   'P 1'
#
loop_
_entity.id
_entity.type
_entity.pdbx_description
1 polymer ?
#
loop_
_entity_poly.entity_id
_entity_poly.type
_entity_poly.pdbx_seq_one_letter_code
_entity_poly.pdbx_strand_id
1 'polypeptide(L)'
;TLRCAAALLDLGIDTDTLYAHLYMKDFDALKFQGYTYKKMKRTENGVVYLHVDKAMKKKFNLTNEEAGASVSYMDSIKDSLIWLAFIDSDDGSIRVRLRSRFVTVNSIAEKHNGGGHACASGATVYSKKEMKTLIAEADALLKQYKEQNEGWL
;
A
#
# COMPACT_ATOMS: atom_id res chain seq x y z
N THR A 1 -16.43 -6.32 14.63
CA THR A 1 -16.92 -5.49 13.50
C THR A 1 -18.33 -5.89 13.09
N LEU A 2 -18.60 -7.15 12.69
CA LEU A 2 -19.94 -7.60 12.24
C LEU A 2 -21.01 -7.45 13.31
N ARG A 3 -20.71 -7.78 14.59
CA ARG A 3 -21.64 -7.58 15.71
C ARG A 3 -21.98 -6.12 15.93
N CYS A 4 -21.00 -5.22 15.81
CA CYS A 4 -21.26 -3.77 15.92
C CYS A 4 -22.14 -3.28 14.75
N ALA A 5 -21.89 -3.75 13.55
CA ALA A 5 -22.74 -3.40 12.40
C ALA A 5 -24.18 -3.88 12.61
N ALA A 6 -24.38 -5.12 13.05
CA ALA A 6 -25.71 -5.65 13.36
C ALA A 6 -26.43 -4.80 14.44
N ALA A 7 -25.73 -4.49 15.54
CA ALA A 7 -26.33 -3.67 16.61
C ALA A 7 -26.72 -2.26 16.12
N LEU A 8 -25.92 -1.66 15.24
CA LEU A 8 -26.26 -0.36 14.63
C LEU A 8 -27.48 -0.45 13.74
N LEU A 9 -27.62 -1.52 12.94
CA LEU A 9 -28.82 -1.76 12.13
C LEU A 9 -30.07 -1.95 12.99
N ASP A 10 -29.96 -2.70 14.10
CA ASP A 10 -31.07 -2.89 15.05
C ASP A 10 -31.52 -1.58 15.71
N LEU A 11 -30.60 -0.59 15.82
CA LEU A 11 -30.92 0.77 16.29
C LEU A 11 -31.58 1.64 15.21
N GLY A 12 -31.77 1.13 14.00
CA GLY A 12 -32.46 1.84 12.92
C GLY A 12 -31.65 2.96 12.29
N ILE A 13 -30.30 2.82 12.21
CA ILE A 13 -29.50 3.82 11.49
C ILE A 13 -29.90 3.90 10.01
N ASP A 14 -29.88 5.11 9.47
CA ASP A 14 -30.06 5.32 8.03
C ASP A 14 -28.82 4.85 7.27
N THR A 15 -28.91 3.65 6.72
CA THR A 15 -27.82 3.01 5.96
C THR A 15 -27.51 3.74 4.66
N ASP A 16 -28.51 4.35 4.00
CA ASP A 16 -28.30 5.03 2.74
C ASP A 16 -27.47 6.30 2.93
N THR A 17 -27.78 7.09 3.95
CA THR A 17 -26.97 8.24 4.34
C THR A 17 -25.57 7.80 4.80
N LEU A 18 -25.47 6.76 5.62
CA LEU A 18 -24.17 6.25 6.10
C LEU A 18 -23.28 5.81 4.94
N TYR A 19 -23.79 5.01 4.02
CA TYR A 19 -23.01 4.51 2.89
C TYR A 19 -22.64 5.62 1.91
N ALA A 20 -23.51 6.60 1.68
CA ALA A 20 -23.17 7.77 0.89
C ALA A 20 -21.92 8.45 1.46
N HIS A 21 -21.87 8.71 2.76
CA HIS A 21 -20.70 9.32 3.42
C HIS A 21 -19.47 8.43 3.42
N LEU A 22 -19.60 7.12 3.57
CA LEU A 22 -18.47 6.19 3.59
C LEU A 22 -17.80 6.01 2.22
N TYR A 23 -18.58 6.05 1.14
CA TYR A 23 -18.08 5.73 -0.20
C TYR A 23 -17.85 6.94 -1.10
N MET A 24 -18.38 8.10 -0.77
CA MET A 24 -18.08 9.33 -1.52
C MET A 24 -16.60 9.68 -1.40
N LYS A 25 -16.00 10.00 -2.54
CA LYS A 25 -14.62 10.46 -2.64
C LYS A 25 -14.58 11.72 -3.51
N ASP A 26 -13.65 12.60 -3.19
CA ASP A 26 -13.39 13.76 -4.04
C ASP A 26 -13.00 13.33 -5.45
N PHE A 27 -13.47 14.08 -6.43
CA PHE A 27 -13.21 13.78 -7.83
C PHE A 27 -11.71 13.78 -8.17
N ASP A 28 -10.94 14.69 -7.57
CA ASP A 28 -9.48 14.74 -7.77
C ASP A 28 -8.77 13.57 -7.09
N ALA A 29 -9.27 13.09 -5.95
CA ALA A 29 -8.79 11.86 -5.33
C ALA A 29 -9.02 10.63 -6.22
N LEU A 30 -10.17 10.57 -6.92
CA LEU A 30 -10.44 9.50 -7.90
C LEU A 30 -9.52 9.60 -9.13
N LYS A 31 -9.23 10.81 -9.62
CA LYS A 31 -8.25 11.01 -10.70
C LYS A 31 -6.85 10.55 -10.29
N PHE A 32 -6.43 10.88 -9.06
CA PHE A 32 -5.17 10.40 -8.52
C PHE A 32 -5.16 8.89 -8.42
N GLN A 33 -6.20 8.28 -7.89
CA GLN A 33 -6.34 6.82 -7.81
C GLN A 33 -6.24 6.16 -9.19
N GLY A 34 -6.95 6.67 -10.19
CA GLY A 34 -6.85 6.18 -11.58
C GLY A 34 -5.45 6.34 -12.17
N TYR A 35 -4.76 7.43 -11.86
CA TYR A 35 -3.39 7.65 -12.30
C TYR A 35 -2.41 6.67 -11.63
N THR A 36 -2.62 6.35 -10.34
CA THR A 36 -1.79 5.37 -9.63
C THR A 36 -1.89 3.99 -10.25
N TYR A 37 -3.10 3.53 -10.60
CA TYR A 37 -3.30 2.25 -11.28
C TYR A 37 -2.52 2.15 -12.59
N LYS A 38 -2.46 3.22 -13.36
CA LYS A 38 -1.66 3.28 -14.61
C LYS A 38 -0.14 3.23 -14.33
N LYS A 39 0.31 3.67 -13.16
CA LYS A 39 1.73 3.78 -12.79
C LYS A 39 2.25 2.62 -11.95
N MET A 40 1.37 1.79 -11.40
CA MET A 40 1.75 0.60 -10.67
C MET A 40 2.59 -0.34 -11.53
N LYS A 41 3.52 -1.00 -10.87
CA LYS A 41 4.35 -2.05 -11.46
C LYS A 41 4.22 -3.31 -10.62
N ARG A 42 4.47 -4.45 -11.26
CA ARG A 42 4.45 -5.76 -10.63
C ARG A 42 5.75 -6.49 -10.95
N THR A 43 6.31 -7.16 -9.96
CA THR A 43 7.47 -8.05 -10.12
C THR A 43 7.02 -9.43 -10.63
N GLU A 44 7.99 -10.25 -10.97
CA GLU A 44 7.74 -11.61 -11.50
C GLU A 44 6.98 -12.49 -10.49
N ASN A 45 7.33 -12.41 -9.21
CA ASN A 45 6.67 -13.21 -8.17
C ASN A 45 5.38 -12.55 -7.61
N GLY A 46 5.04 -11.33 -8.05
CA GLY A 46 3.75 -10.72 -7.76
C GLY A 46 3.77 -9.60 -6.72
N VAL A 47 4.94 -9.06 -6.33
CA VAL A 47 4.99 -7.84 -5.53
C VAL A 47 4.52 -6.66 -6.37
N VAL A 48 3.49 -5.95 -5.92
CA VAL A 48 3.04 -4.72 -6.57
C VAL A 48 3.67 -3.51 -5.90
N TYR A 49 4.12 -2.55 -6.70
CA TYR A 49 4.71 -1.33 -6.15
C TYR A 49 4.37 -0.08 -6.97
N LEU A 50 4.37 1.04 -6.28
CA LEU A 50 4.14 2.38 -6.81
C LEU A 50 5.23 3.32 -6.31
N HIS A 51 5.71 4.22 -7.16
CA HIS A 51 6.56 5.34 -6.75
C HIS A 51 5.82 6.65 -7.00
N VAL A 52 5.48 7.33 -5.91
CA VAL A 52 4.90 8.67 -5.92
C VAL A 52 6.05 9.67 -5.81
N ASP A 53 6.57 10.08 -6.95
CA ASP A 53 7.65 11.04 -7.04
C ASP A 53 7.19 12.49 -6.82
N LYS A 54 8.13 13.43 -6.71
CA LYS A 54 7.83 14.86 -6.50
C LYS A 54 6.95 15.44 -7.61
N ALA A 55 7.12 14.99 -8.86
CA ALA A 55 6.32 15.45 -9.99
C ALA A 55 4.86 15.00 -9.86
N MET A 56 4.64 13.77 -9.44
CA MET A 56 3.30 13.23 -9.18
C MET A 56 2.63 13.93 -7.99
N LYS A 57 3.36 14.15 -6.88
CA LYS A 57 2.85 14.94 -5.75
C LYS A 57 2.43 16.34 -6.18
N LYS A 58 3.26 17.05 -6.94
CA LYS A 58 2.95 18.38 -7.46
C LYS A 58 1.74 18.38 -8.40
N LYS A 59 1.66 17.41 -9.31
CA LYS A 59 0.57 17.28 -10.28
C LYS A 59 -0.81 17.17 -9.61
N PHE A 60 -0.90 16.44 -8.51
CA PHE A 60 -2.15 16.19 -7.79
C PHE A 60 -2.27 16.97 -6.48
N ASN A 61 -1.35 17.92 -6.23
CA ASN A 61 -1.30 18.74 -5.02
C ASN A 61 -1.39 17.92 -3.72
N LEU A 62 -0.59 16.84 -3.62
CA LEU A 62 -0.64 15.89 -2.53
C LEU A 62 0.31 16.25 -1.39
N THR A 63 -0.16 16.11 -0.18
CA THR A 63 0.67 16.00 1.01
C THR A 63 1.42 14.66 1.04
N ASN A 64 2.42 14.54 1.92
CA ASN A 64 3.12 13.26 2.14
C ASN A 64 2.17 12.16 2.66
N GLU A 65 1.17 12.55 3.44
CA GLU A 65 0.20 11.61 4.02
C GLU A 65 -0.75 11.07 2.96
N GLU A 66 -1.34 11.94 2.13
CA GLU A 66 -2.21 11.56 1.02
C GLU A 66 -1.46 10.70 -0.02
N ALA A 67 -0.21 11.07 -0.35
CA ALA A 67 0.65 10.23 -1.19
C ALA A 67 0.87 8.85 -0.58
N GLY A 68 1.11 8.78 0.74
CA GLY A 68 1.28 7.53 1.47
C GLY A 68 0.01 6.66 1.53
N ALA A 69 -1.17 7.28 1.57
CA ALA A 69 -2.44 6.57 1.56
C ALA A 69 -2.65 5.73 0.28
N SER A 70 -1.94 6.07 -0.81
CA SER A 70 -1.98 5.30 -2.08
C SER A 70 -1.58 3.83 -1.93
N VAL A 71 -0.91 3.43 -0.85
CA VAL A 71 -0.58 2.02 -0.56
C VAL A 71 -1.85 1.16 -0.49
N SER A 72 -2.97 1.71 -0.02
CA SER A 72 -4.24 0.99 0.08
C SER A 72 -4.90 0.69 -1.28
N TYR A 73 -4.51 1.38 -2.34
CA TYR A 73 -5.07 1.12 -3.68
C TYR A 73 -4.56 -0.20 -4.29
N MET A 74 -3.54 -0.81 -3.67
CA MET A 74 -2.93 -2.07 -4.15
C MET A 74 -3.43 -3.31 -3.39
N ASP A 75 -4.23 -3.15 -2.35
CA ASP A 75 -4.64 -4.24 -1.45
C ASP A 75 -5.60 -5.26 -2.09
N SER A 76 -6.33 -4.86 -3.11
CA SER A 76 -7.32 -5.68 -3.80
C SER A 76 -6.81 -6.36 -5.08
N ILE A 77 -5.49 -6.26 -5.36
CA ILE A 77 -4.91 -6.86 -6.55
C ILE A 77 -4.76 -8.37 -6.34
N LYS A 78 -5.43 -9.14 -7.20
CA LYS A 78 -5.36 -10.60 -7.20
C LYS A 78 -3.91 -11.09 -7.34
N ASP A 79 -3.54 -12.14 -6.62
CA ASP A 79 -2.23 -12.78 -6.65
C ASP A 79 -1.06 -11.88 -6.19
N SER A 80 -1.36 -10.75 -5.54
CA SER A 80 -0.38 -9.87 -4.91
C SER A 80 -0.53 -9.92 -3.39
N LEU A 81 0.46 -10.50 -2.70
CA LEU A 81 0.46 -10.61 -1.24
C LEU A 81 1.35 -9.59 -0.56
N ILE A 82 2.22 -8.92 -1.30
CA ILE A 82 3.06 -7.82 -0.82
C ILE A 82 2.88 -6.63 -1.76
N TRP A 83 2.67 -5.45 -1.18
CA TRP A 83 2.61 -4.20 -1.94
C TRP A 83 3.34 -3.07 -1.24
N LEU A 84 3.99 -2.23 -2.05
CA LEU A 84 4.92 -1.20 -1.60
C LEU A 84 4.56 0.15 -2.20
N ALA A 85 4.48 1.19 -1.37
CA ALA A 85 4.41 2.56 -1.85
C ALA A 85 5.69 3.30 -1.46
N PHE A 86 6.38 3.84 -2.45
CA PHE A 86 7.54 4.71 -2.30
C PHE A 86 7.11 6.16 -2.47
N ILE A 87 7.42 7.02 -1.53
CA ILE A 87 6.99 8.41 -1.52
C ILE A 87 8.22 9.32 -1.37
N ASP A 88 8.48 10.15 -2.37
CA ASP A 88 9.55 11.16 -2.28
C ASP A 88 9.21 12.18 -1.18
N SER A 89 10.14 12.37 -0.25
CA SER A 89 10.08 13.39 0.79
C SER A 89 10.85 14.65 0.38
N ASP A 90 10.58 15.75 1.06
CA ASP A 90 11.19 17.06 0.72
C ASP A 90 12.66 17.11 1.13
N ASP A 91 13.07 16.35 2.14
CA ASP A 91 14.46 16.16 2.63
C ASP A 91 15.32 15.30 1.70
N GLY A 92 14.79 14.82 0.58
CA GLY A 92 15.50 13.96 -0.37
C GLY A 92 15.45 12.46 -0.05
N SER A 93 14.89 12.08 1.07
CA SER A 93 14.61 10.67 1.39
C SER A 93 13.39 10.15 0.61
N ILE A 94 13.26 8.84 0.56
CA ILE A 94 12.08 8.14 0.00
C ILE A 94 11.48 7.32 1.13
N ARG A 95 10.32 7.72 1.59
CA ARG A 95 9.57 6.93 2.57
C ARG A 95 8.90 5.74 1.89
N VAL A 96 8.97 4.59 2.55
CA VAL A 96 8.38 3.35 2.03
C VAL A 96 7.29 2.87 2.97
N ARG A 97 6.12 2.61 2.44
CA ARG A 97 5.05 1.90 3.14
C ARG A 97 5.00 0.48 2.62
N LEU A 98 5.26 -0.48 3.50
CA LEU A 98 5.17 -1.91 3.21
C LEU A 98 3.85 -2.44 3.77
N ARG A 99 3.14 -3.17 2.96
CA ARG A 99 1.92 -3.86 3.37
C ARG A 99 1.94 -5.27 2.79
N SER A 100 1.30 -6.18 3.50
CA SER A 100 1.19 -7.55 3.03
C SER A 100 -0.10 -8.20 3.54
N ARG A 101 -0.41 -9.33 2.96
CA ARG A 101 -1.42 -10.26 3.42
C ARG A 101 -0.71 -11.60 3.69
N PHE A 102 -0.73 -12.06 4.93
CA PHE A 102 -0.13 -13.31 5.41
C PHE A 102 1.41 -13.32 5.50
N VAL A 103 2.12 -12.55 4.69
CA VAL A 103 3.59 -12.51 4.63
C VAL A 103 4.13 -11.49 5.61
N THR A 104 5.07 -11.88 6.47
CA THR A 104 5.72 -10.95 7.41
C THR A 104 6.76 -10.10 6.69
N VAL A 105 6.52 -8.79 6.57
CA VAL A 105 7.41 -7.84 5.87
C VAL A 105 8.23 -6.95 6.81
N ASN A 106 8.05 -7.09 8.13
CA ASN A 106 8.73 -6.25 9.11
C ASN A 106 10.26 -6.36 9.03
N SER A 107 10.80 -7.56 8.83
CA SER A 107 12.24 -7.79 8.71
C SER A 107 12.89 -7.04 7.53
N ILE A 108 12.15 -6.81 6.44
CA ILE A 108 12.61 -5.97 5.33
C ILE A 108 12.66 -4.50 5.78
N ALA A 109 11.61 -4.02 6.45
CA ALA A 109 11.58 -2.64 6.92
C ALA A 109 12.73 -2.33 7.89
N GLU A 110 13.05 -3.23 8.80
CA GLU A 110 14.15 -3.10 9.76
C GLU A 110 15.51 -2.97 9.08
N LYS A 111 15.76 -3.70 7.99
CA LYS A 111 16.99 -3.58 7.18
C LYS A 111 17.13 -2.23 6.48
N HIS A 112 16.00 -1.53 6.27
CA HIS A 112 15.93 -0.27 5.52
C HIS A 112 15.49 0.91 6.39
N ASN A 113 16.11 1.07 7.56
CA ASN A 113 15.90 2.19 8.49
C ASN A 113 14.40 2.36 8.89
N GLY A 114 13.76 1.26 9.22
CA GLY A 114 12.34 1.25 9.52
C GLY A 114 11.93 0.21 10.55
N GLY A 115 10.65 -0.17 10.50
CA GLY A 115 10.04 -1.14 11.40
C GLY A 115 8.52 -1.07 11.32
N GLY A 116 7.85 -1.76 12.23
CA GLY A 116 6.38 -1.77 12.33
C GLY A 116 5.84 -3.15 12.73
N HIS A 117 4.65 -3.47 12.23
CA HIS A 117 3.98 -4.75 12.48
C HIS A 117 4.25 -5.76 11.36
N ALA A 118 3.96 -7.04 11.60
CA ALA A 118 4.20 -8.13 10.65
C ALA A 118 3.74 -7.81 9.22
N CYS A 119 2.50 -7.34 9.05
CA CYS A 119 1.89 -7.05 7.74
C CYS A 119 1.78 -5.57 7.40
N ALA A 120 2.29 -4.67 8.26
CA ALA A 120 2.18 -3.23 8.07
C ALA A 120 3.39 -2.52 8.67
N SER A 121 4.38 -2.23 7.84
CA SER A 121 5.64 -1.63 8.22
C SER A 121 5.96 -0.39 7.39
N GLY A 122 6.88 0.41 7.87
CA GLY A 122 7.45 1.55 7.18
C GLY A 122 8.96 1.46 7.12
N ALA A 123 9.57 2.01 6.08
CA ALA A 123 11.01 2.09 5.90
C ALA A 123 11.42 3.43 5.29
N THR A 124 12.69 3.69 5.26
CA THR A 124 13.26 4.86 4.58
C THR A 124 14.45 4.43 3.74
N VAL A 125 14.45 4.83 2.48
CA VAL A 125 15.58 4.63 1.57
C VAL A 125 16.02 5.97 0.99
N TYR A 126 17.29 6.07 0.57
CA TYR A 126 17.90 7.35 0.18
C TYR A 126 18.29 7.39 -1.30
N SER A 127 18.03 6.32 -2.03
CA SER A 127 18.37 6.24 -3.44
C SER A 127 17.46 5.30 -4.22
N LYS A 128 17.39 5.50 -5.54
CA LYS A 128 16.73 4.55 -6.45
C LYS A 128 17.38 3.17 -6.44
N LYS A 129 18.67 3.08 -6.07
CA LYS A 129 19.36 1.79 -5.92
C LYS A 129 18.81 1.03 -4.72
N GLU A 130 18.71 1.67 -3.57
CA GLU A 130 18.12 1.07 -2.36
C GLU A 130 16.66 0.70 -2.56
N MET A 131 15.88 1.56 -3.26
CA MET A 131 14.50 1.22 -3.64
C MET A 131 14.42 -0.09 -4.44
N LYS A 132 15.31 -0.27 -5.44
CA LYS A 132 15.38 -1.52 -6.22
C LYS A 132 15.78 -2.71 -5.36
N THR A 133 16.71 -2.54 -4.44
CA THR A 133 17.14 -3.58 -3.49
C THR A 133 15.96 -4.02 -2.61
N LEU A 134 15.22 -3.09 -2.03
CA LEU A 134 14.05 -3.40 -1.20
C LEU A 134 12.97 -4.14 -2.02
N ILE A 135 12.71 -3.73 -3.25
CA ILE A 135 11.78 -4.43 -4.14
C ILE A 135 12.24 -5.87 -4.41
N ALA A 136 13.52 -6.09 -4.68
CA ALA A 136 14.08 -7.42 -4.92
C ALA A 136 14.01 -8.32 -3.68
N GLU A 137 14.28 -7.77 -2.49
CA GLU A 137 14.13 -8.50 -1.22
C GLU A 137 12.67 -8.90 -0.97
N ALA A 138 11.72 -8.00 -1.23
CA ALA A 138 10.30 -8.29 -1.10
C ALA A 138 9.84 -9.36 -2.11
N ASP A 139 10.36 -9.32 -3.33
CA ASP A 139 10.06 -10.29 -4.37
C ASP A 139 10.60 -11.69 -4.02
N ALA A 140 11.83 -11.77 -3.52
CA ALA A 140 12.43 -13.01 -3.04
C ALA A 140 11.66 -13.60 -1.84
N LEU A 141 11.26 -12.75 -0.90
CA LEU A 141 10.44 -13.16 0.25
C LEU A 141 9.09 -13.72 -0.21
N LEU A 142 8.44 -13.07 -1.16
CA LEU A 142 7.17 -13.54 -1.70
C LEU A 142 7.31 -14.86 -2.45
N LYS A 143 8.39 -15.03 -3.22
CA LYS A 143 8.71 -16.30 -3.87
C LYS A 143 8.83 -17.44 -2.85
N GLN A 144 9.64 -17.25 -1.82
CA GLN A 144 9.83 -18.22 -0.75
C GLN A 144 8.51 -18.57 -0.05
N TYR A 145 7.68 -17.56 0.22
CA TYR A 145 6.37 -17.77 0.84
C TYR A 145 5.47 -18.63 -0.04
N LYS A 146 5.40 -18.36 -1.33
CA LYS A 146 4.58 -19.13 -2.28
C LYS A 146 5.05 -20.58 -2.41
N GLU A 147 6.35 -20.83 -2.44
CA GLU A 147 6.93 -22.19 -2.48
C GLU A 147 6.58 -23.01 -1.23
N GLN A 148 6.44 -22.36 -0.08
CA GLN A 148 6.09 -23.01 1.19
C GLN A 148 4.57 -23.18 1.41
N ASN A 149 3.75 -22.50 0.63
CA ASN A 149 2.29 -22.43 0.79
C ASN A 149 1.54 -22.73 -0.51
N GLU A 150 2.03 -23.68 -1.31
CA GLU A 150 1.35 -24.09 -2.55
C GLU A 150 -0.08 -24.57 -2.31
N GLY A 151 -0.99 -24.15 -3.19
CA GLY A 151 -2.40 -24.60 -3.20
C GLY A 151 -3.38 -23.75 -2.38
N TRP A 152 -2.95 -22.63 -1.83
CA TRP A 152 -3.82 -21.79 -0.99
C TRP A 152 -4.27 -20.46 -1.64
N LEU A 153 -3.70 -20.07 -2.80
CA LEU A 153 -4.00 -18.80 -3.51
C LEU A 153 -4.51 -19.08 -4.92
#